data_a810fc3d82136c6120fdf5f647367ea8
#
_entry.id   a810fc3d82136c6120fdf5f647367ea8
#
_cell.length_a   1.000
_cell.length_b   1.000
_cell.length_c   1.000
_cell.angle_alpha   90.00
_cell.angle_beta   90.00
_cell.angle_gamma   90.00
#
_symmetry.space_group_name_H-M   'P 1'
#
loop_
_entity.id
_entity.type
_entity.pdbx_description
1 polymer ?
#
loop_
_entity_poly.entity_id
_entity_poly.type
_entity_poly.pdbx_seq_one_letter_code
_entity_poly.pdbx_strand_id
1 'polypeptide(L)'
;MTSTLLAEQSDSPVTPQRVLEEVFGYQTFRDGQQEVIESAVEGKDSLVIMPTGGGKSLCYQIPALVRSGITLVISPLISLMKDQVDQLKANGVAAECVNSTMSREELLSVYNRMHSGQLKLVYVSPERVLMRDFIERLENLPLAMIAVDEAHCISQWGHDFRPEYAALGQLKQHFSHVPFMALTATADDATRRDILERLRLHEPHVHLGSFDRPNIRYNLVEKHKPISQIIRYLDTQKGNCGIIYCGSRKKVEMVTEKLCNNHIRAAGYHAGMHADERAYVQEAFQRDDIQIVVATVAFGMGINKPNVRFVVHFDIPRNIESYYQETGRAGRDGLPAEAMMLYDPADISWLRRMLDEKDDGPQKQVESHKLNAMSAFAEAQTCRRQVLLNYFGEYREKPCGNCDICLDPPKHFDATEEARKALSCVYRVNQSFGMTYVVEVLRGMQNIRVREHGHDKISTYGIGRDHSHDYWVSIFRQLIHKGLLFQNITRNSTLQLTEEARPLLRGDVSLELAVPRLDTTARAAKSDKLTSKNYDKKLFAKLRKLRKSIADEDGLPPYVVFSDATLIDMAEILPTSYGEMLAVSGVGQRKLEKYADPFLDLIQEHITHHG
;
A
#
# COMPACT_ATOMS: atom_id res chain seq x y z
N MET A 1 -11.78 -4.67 -33.54
CA MET A 1 -10.63 -5.32 -34.19
C MET A 1 -9.96 -6.40 -33.34
N THR A 2 -9.96 -6.36 -32.01
CA THR A 2 -9.31 -7.39 -31.17
C THR A 2 -10.08 -8.71 -31.07
N SER A 3 -11.40 -8.69 -31.16
CA SER A 3 -12.20 -9.92 -31.31
C SER A 3 -11.93 -10.61 -32.65
N THR A 4 -11.46 -9.88 -33.64
CA THR A 4 -11.10 -10.34 -34.96
C THR A 4 -9.72 -10.99 -34.99
N LEU A 5 -8.74 -10.50 -34.21
CA LEU A 5 -7.37 -11.04 -34.19
C LEU A 5 -7.25 -12.44 -33.54
N LEU A 6 -8.04 -12.71 -32.49
CA LEU A 6 -8.10 -14.03 -31.85
C LEU A 6 -8.96 -15.03 -32.65
N ALA A 7 -9.92 -14.53 -33.46
CA ALA A 7 -10.83 -15.35 -34.27
C ALA A 7 -10.29 -15.67 -35.67
N GLU A 8 -9.35 -14.89 -36.19
CA GLU A 8 -8.88 -15.07 -37.58
C GLU A 8 -7.69 -16.05 -37.72
N GLN A 9 -7.07 -16.50 -36.61
CA GLN A 9 -5.85 -17.34 -36.66
C GLN A 9 -5.97 -18.79 -36.18
N SER A 10 -7.10 -19.22 -35.58
CA SER A 10 -7.30 -20.65 -35.28
C SER A 10 -8.78 -20.97 -34.97
N ASP A 11 -9.26 -22.14 -35.43
CA ASP A 11 -10.57 -22.75 -35.10
C ASP A 11 -10.71 -23.15 -33.60
N SER A 12 -9.78 -22.77 -32.74
CA SER A 12 -9.72 -23.14 -31.33
C SER A 12 -10.46 -22.12 -30.46
N PRO A 13 -11.24 -22.55 -29.46
CA PRO A 13 -11.99 -21.66 -28.58
C PRO A 13 -11.05 -20.74 -27.78
N VAL A 14 -11.47 -19.50 -27.54
CA VAL A 14 -10.76 -18.52 -26.72
C VAL A 14 -10.84 -18.96 -25.25
N THR A 15 -9.74 -19.46 -24.70
CA THR A 15 -9.64 -19.91 -23.30
C THR A 15 -8.98 -18.86 -22.41
N PRO A 16 -9.25 -18.85 -21.10
CA PRO A 16 -8.56 -17.95 -20.15
C PRO A 16 -7.03 -18.04 -20.24
N GLN A 17 -6.47 -19.24 -20.34
CA GLN A 17 -5.02 -19.47 -20.46
C GLN A 17 -4.46 -18.83 -21.73
N ARG A 18 -5.12 -18.99 -22.86
CA ARG A 18 -4.70 -18.39 -24.13
C ARG A 18 -4.71 -16.86 -24.07
N VAL A 19 -5.75 -16.26 -23.44
CA VAL A 19 -5.80 -14.81 -23.23
C VAL A 19 -4.67 -14.34 -22.32
N LEU A 20 -4.36 -15.09 -21.26
CA LEU A 20 -3.24 -14.78 -20.36
C LEU A 20 -1.91 -14.72 -21.11
N GLU A 21 -1.65 -15.69 -21.98
CA GLU A 21 -0.42 -15.81 -22.76
C GLU A 21 -0.34 -14.78 -23.89
N GLU A 22 -1.31 -14.74 -24.76
CA GLU A 22 -1.25 -13.97 -26.01
C GLU A 22 -1.45 -12.45 -25.77
N VAL A 23 -2.36 -12.07 -24.82
CA VAL A 23 -2.68 -10.67 -24.58
C VAL A 23 -1.83 -10.07 -23.48
N PHE A 24 -1.65 -10.80 -22.37
CA PHE A 24 -0.95 -10.26 -21.19
C PHE A 24 0.50 -10.71 -21.07
N GLY A 25 0.92 -11.76 -21.82
CA GLY A 25 2.31 -12.25 -21.85
C GLY A 25 2.73 -13.00 -20.58
N TYR A 26 1.80 -13.60 -19.85
CA TYR A 26 2.08 -14.43 -18.68
C TYR A 26 1.82 -15.89 -18.97
N GLN A 27 2.74 -16.77 -18.57
CA GLN A 27 2.64 -18.21 -18.83
C GLN A 27 1.72 -18.94 -17.81
N THR A 28 1.61 -18.42 -16.60
CA THR A 28 0.88 -19.06 -15.52
C THR A 28 0.05 -18.05 -14.73
N PHE A 29 -1.11 -18.49 -14.26
CA PHE A 29 -1.89 -17.74 -13.28
C PHE A 29 -1.17 -17.70 -11.93
N ARG A 30 -1.38 -16.63 -11.17
CA ARG A 30 -1.01 -16.59 -9.75
C ARG A 30 -2.02 -17.39 -8.92
N ASP A 31 -1.62 -17.74 -7.68
CA ASP A 31 -2.48 -18.49 -6.77
C ASP A 31 -3.89 -17.91 -6.68
N GLY A 32 -4.89 -18.75 -6.92
CA GLY A 32 -6.30 -18.42 -6.87
C GLY A 32 -6.87 -17.62 -8.04
N GLN A 33 -6.03 -17.06 -8.94
CA GLN A 33 -6.54 -16.31 -10.10
C GLN A 33 -7.34 -17.19 -11.05
N GLN A 34 -6.86 -18.41 -11.32
CA GLN A 34 -7.50 -19.33 -12.25
C GLN A 34 -8.92 -19.68 -11.81
N GLU A 35 -9.09 -20.05 -10.56
CA GLU A 35 -10.42 -20.41 -10.01
C GLU A 35 -11.41 -19.26 -10.07
N VAL A 36 -10.95 -18.04 -9.74
CA VAL A 36 -11.76 -16.81 -9.82
C VAL A 36 -12.18 -16.52 -11.27
N ILE A 37 -11.24 -16.63 -12.21
CA ILE A 37 -11.47 -16.37 -13.64
C ILE A 37 -12.45 -17.40 -14.21
N GLU A 38 -12.26 -18.68 -13.91
CA GLU A 38 -13.16 -19.76 -14.35
C GLU A 38 -14.57 -19.56 -13.80
N SER A 39 -14.71 -19.24 -12.52
CA SER A 39 -16.01 -18.92 -11.90
C SER A 39 -16.71 -17.75 -12.57
N ALA A 40 -15.96 -16.70 -12.93
CA ALA A 40 -16.51 -15.55 -13.66
C ALA A 40 -16.90 -15.90 -15.09
N VAL A 41 -16.14 -16.74 -15.78
CA VAL A 41 -16.49 -17.24 -17.12
C VAL A 41 -17.76 -18.09 -17.08
N GLU A 42 -17.97 -18.87 -16.04
CA GLU A 42 -19.20 -19.64 -15.79
C GLU A 42 -20.42 -18.75 -15.46
N GLY A 43 -20.20 -17.47 -15.17
CA GLY A 43 -21.29 -16.51 -14.89
C GLY A 43 -21.74 -16.48 -13.43
N LYS A 44 -20.87 -16.88 -12.49
CA LYS A 44 -21.13 -16.82 -11.05
C LYS A 44 -20.76 -15.46 -10.46
N ASP A 45 -21.51 -15.01 -9.46
CA ASP A 45 -21.12 -13.88 -8.63
C ASP A 45 -19.84 -14.22 -7.86
N SER A 46 -18.98 -13.22 -7.60
CA SER A 46 -17.70 -13.46 -6.92
C SER A 46 -17.34 -12.32 -5.98
N LEU A 47 -16.75 -12.66 -4.83
CA LEU A 47 -16.04 -11.73 -3.94
C LEU A 47 -14.56 -12.11 -3.92
N VAL A 48 -13.71 -11.21 -4.40
CA VAL A 48 -12.29 -11.44 -4.58
C VAL A 48 -11.48 -10.52 -3.68
N ILE A 49 -10.80 -11.07 -2.70
CA ILE A 49 -9.91 -10.33 -1.81
C ILE A 49 -8.49 -10.81 -2.10
N MET A 50 -7.70 -9.93 -2.71
CA MET A 50 -6.31 -10.18 -3.08
C MET A 50 -5.45 -8.97 -2.77
N PRO A 51 -4.20 -9.13 -2.35
CA PRO A 51 -3.31 -8.03 -2.02
C PRO A 51 -3.11 -7.07 -3.20
N THR A 52 -2.71 -5.83 -2.90
CA THR A 52 -2.26 -4.90 -3.94
C THR A 52 -1.06 -5.50 -4.67
N GLY A 53 -1.09 -5.49 -6.01
CA GLY A 53 -0.08 -6.19 -6.83
C GLY A 53 -0.34 -7.70 -7.01
N GLY A 54 -1.40 -8.25 -6.41
CA GLY A 54 -1.80 -9.66 -6.58
C GLY A 54 -2.43 -9.99 -7.95
N GLY A 55 -2.63 -8.99 -8.81
CA GLY A 55 -3.19 -9.20 -10.16
C GLY A 55 -4.71 -9.20 -10.20
N LYS A 56 -5.39 -8.52 -9.26
CA LYS A 56 -6.86 -8.39 -9.22
C LYS A 56 -7.49 -8.00 -10.55
N SER A 57 -6.87 -7.07 -11.29
CA SER A 57 -7.42 -6.59 -12.56
C SER A 57 -7.56 -7.70 -13.60
N LEU A 58 -6.64 -8.67 -13.65
CA LEU A 58 -6.73 -9.81 -14.56
C LEU A 58 -7.96 -10.70 -14.29
N CYS A 59 -8.42 -10.74 -13.03
CA CYS A 59 -9.58 -11.55 -12.63
C CYS A 59 -10.88 -11.10 -13.33
N TYR A 60 -10.99 -9.84 -13.74
CA TYR A 60 -12.13 -9.38 -14.55
C TYR A 60 -11.76 -9.07 -16.00
N GLN A 61 -10.50 -8.74 -16.30
CA GLN A 61 -10.07 -8.43 -17.65
C GLN A 61 -10.06 -9.67 -18.55
N ILE A 62 -9.58 -10.81 -18.05
CA ILE A 62 -9.56 -12.08 -18.80
C ILE A 62 -10.98 -12.58 -19.08
N PRO A 63 -11.90 -12.69 -18.10
CA PRO A 63 -13.29 -13.04 -18.40
C PRO A 63 -13.97 -12.10 -19.40
N ALA A 64 -13.65 -10.79 -19.35
CA ALA A 64 -14.19 -9.83 -20.32
C ALA A 64 -13.80 -10.14 -21.77
N LEU A 65 -12.65 -10.75 -21.99
CA LEU A 65 -12.17 -11.13 -23.33
C LEU A 65 -12.69 -12.50 -23.77
N VAL A 66 -12.97 -13.39 -22.84
CA VAL A 66 -13.51 -14.74 -23.10
C VAL A 66 -15.01 -14.70 -23.33
N ARG A 67 -15.76 -13.93 -22.51
CA ARG A 67 -17.23 -13.85 -22.58
C ARG A 67 -17.68 -12.94 -23.72
N SER A 68 -18.85 -13.23 -24.27
CA SER A 68 -19.53 -12.34 -25.20
C SER A 68 -20.16 -11.16 -24.47
N GLY A 69 -20.15 -9.96 -25.10
CA GLY A 69 -20.71 -8.74 -24.52
C GLY A 69 -19.66 -7.80 -23.92
N ILE A 70 -20.16 -6.81 -23.19
CA ILE A 70 -19.35 -5.75 -22.57
C ILE A 70 -19.21 -6.01 -21.06
N THR A 71 -18.01 -5.93 -20.53
CA THR A 71 -17.78 -5.90 -19.08
C THR A 71 -17.74 -4.45 -18.60
N LEU A 72 -18.62 -4.14 -17.64
CA LEU A 72 -18.64 -2.85 -16.97
C LEU A 72 -17.75 -2.93 -15.71
N VAL A 73 -16.81 -1.99 -15.56
CA VAL A 73 -15.93 -1.91 -14.39
C VAL A 73 -16.21 -0.62 -13.63
N ILE A 74 -16.73 -0.75 -12.42
CA ILE A 74 -17.02 0.40 -11.55
C ILE A 74 -15.78 0.66 -10.69
N SER A 75 -15.21 1.85 -10.80
CA SER A 75 -13.98 2.24 -10.09
C SER A 75 -14.11 3.66 -9.49
N PRO A 76 -13.53 3.89 -8.28
CA PRO A 76 -13.78 5.13 -7.54
C PRO A 76 -13.01 6.35 -8.05
N LEU A 77 -12.05 6.16 -8.96
CA LEU A 77 -11.11 7.22 -9.35
C LEU A 77 -10.86 7.27 -10.86
N ILE A 78 -11.04 8.46 -11.42
CA ILE A 78 -10.82 8.73 -12.85
C ILE A 78 -9.38 8.42 -13.28
N SER A 79 -8.38 8.76 -12.46
CA SER A 79 -6.97 8.48 -12.75
C SER A 79 -6.67 6.98 -12.83
N LEU A 80 -7.26 6.18 -11.93
CA LEU A 80 -7.11 4.72 -11.95
C LEU A 80 -7.77 4.12 -13.20
N MET A 81 -8.96 4.59 -13.55
CA MET A 81 -9.65 4.14 -14.77
C MET A 81 -8.82 4.43 -16.02
N LYS A 82 -8.25 5.64 -16.12
CA LYS A 82 -7.40 6.04 -17.24
C LYS A 82 -6.17 5.13 -17.36
N ASP A 83 -5.44 4.92 -16.26
CA ASP A 83 -4.26 4.05 -16.24
C ASP A 83 -4.59 2.60 -16.69
N GLN A 84 -5.73 2.06 -16.24
CA GLN A 84 -6.18 0.71 -16.64
C GLN A 84 -6.54 0.66 -18.14
N VAL A 85 -7.26 1.67 -18.63
CA VAL A 85 -7.65 1.77 -20.04
C VAL A 85 -6.41 1.91 -20.94
N ASP A 86 -5.44 2.74 -20.56
CA ASP A 86 -4.22 2.94 -21.34
C ASP A 86 -3.39 1.64 -21.43
N GLN A 87 -3.28 0.89 -20.31
CA GLN A 87 -2.62 -0.43 -20.30
C GLN A 87 -3.35 -1.44 -21.19
N LEU A 88 -4.69 -1.48 -21.13
CA LEU A 88 -5.48 -2.38 -21.96
C LEU A 88 -5.33 -2.04 -23.45
N LYS A 89 -5.39 -0.76 -23.81
CA LYS A 89 -5.15 -0.30 -25.19
C LYS A 89 -3.75 -0.66 -25.69
N ALA A 90 -2.73 -0.53 -24.83
CA ALA A 90 -1.37 -0.93 -25.18
C ALA A 90 -1.24 -2.45 -25.44
N ASN A 91 -2.06 -3.26 -24.77
CA ASN A 91 -2.17 -4.70 -25.03
C ASN A 91 -3.14 -5.03 -26.18
N GLY A 92 -3.66 -4.03 -26.90
CA GLY A 92 -4.59 -4.21 -28.03
C GLY A 92 -6.04 -4.48 -27.62
N VAL A 93 -6.41 -4.32 -26.35
CA VAL A 93 -7.77 -4.54 -25.86
C VAL A 93 -8.62 -3.28 -26.05
N ALA A 94 -9.81 -3.43 -26.62
CA ALA A 94 -10.75 -2.34 -26.82
C ALA A 94 -11.44 -1.97 -25.50
N ALA A 95 -10.92 -0.96 -24.83
CA ALA A 95 -11.41 -0.44 -23.56
C ALA A 95 -11.58 1.07 -23.61
N GLU A 96 -12.57 1.61 -22.87
CA GLU A 96 -12.80 3.04 -22.69
C GLU A 96 -13.22 3.35 -21.26
N CYS A 97 -13.15 4.64 -20.87
CA CYS A 97 -13.71 5.12 -19.61
C CYS A 97 -14.85 6.12 -19.87
N VAL A 98 -15.82 6.13 -18.95
CA VAL A 98 -16.91 7.11 -18.91
C VAL A 98 -16.85 7.84 -17.58
N ASN A 99 -16.56 9.14 -17.62
CA ASN A 99 -16.39 9.95 -16.41
C ASN A 99 -16.91 11.39 -16.60
N SER A 100 -16.93 12.18 -15.53
CA SER A 100 -17.47 13.53 -15.49
C SER A 100 -16.63 14.60 -16.21
N THR A 101 -15.40 14.27 -16.62
CA THR A 101 -14.50 15.23 -17.29
C THR A 101 -14.63 15.19 -18.82
N MET A 102 -15.35 14.19 -19.36
CA MET A 102 -15.51 14.01 -20.79
C MET A 102 -16.48 15.03 -21.39
N SER A 103 -16.15 15.50 -22.58
CA SER A 103 -17.05 16.30 -23.41
C SER A 103 -18.28 15.48 -23.88
N ARG A 104 -19.33 16.17 -24.29
CA ARG A 104 -20.52 15.52 -24.82
C ARG A 104 -20.23 14.69 -26.09
N GLU A 105 -19.32 15.16 -26.93
CA GLU A 105 -18.93 14.46 -28.16
C GLU A 105 -18.16 13.18 -27.87
N GLU A 106 -17.22 13.22 -26.94
CA GLU A 106 -16.48 12.03 -26.47
C GLU A 106 -17.43 10.99 -25.87
N LEU A 107 -18.37 11.41 -25.02
CA LEU A 107 -19.38 10.53 -24.43
C LEU A 107 -20.24 9.85 -25.50
N LEU A 108 -20.71 10.60 -26.51
CA LEU A 108 -21.49 10.05 -27.60
C LEU A 108 -20.66 9.05 -28.43
N SER A 109 -19.40 9.34 -28.70
CA SER A 109 -18.48 8.43 -29.38
C SER A 109 -18.36 7.10 -28.63
N VAL A 110 -18.14 7.15 -27.31
CA VAL A 110 -18.04 5.94 -26.47
C VAL A 110 -19.36 5.15 -26.51
N TYR A 111 -20.51 5.81 -26.38
CA TYR A 111 -21.82 5.14 -26.44
C TYR A 111 -22.07 4.46 -27.78
N ASN A 112 -21.73 5.10 -28.89
CA ASN A 112 -21.86 4.49 -30.23
C ASN A 112 -20.98 3.24 -30.36
N ARG A 113 -19.75 3.28 -29.80
CA ARG A 113 -18.86 2.12 -29.79
C ARG A 113 -19.32 1.00 -28.86
N MET A 114 -20.00 1.33 -27.75
CA MET A 114 -20.68 0.34 -26.90
C MET A 114 -21.81 -0.37 -27.69
N HIS A 115 -22.69 0.39 -28.33
CA HIS A 115 -23.81 -0.16 -29.08
C HIS A 115 -23.38 -0.98 -30.31
N SER A 116 -22.28 -0.60 -30.95
CA SER A 116 -21.73 -1.35 -32.09
C SER A 116 -20.93 -2.59 -31.72
N GLY A 117 -20.81 -2.89 -30.42
CA GLY A 117 -20.04 -4.04 -29.93
C GLY A 117 -18.53 -3.93 -30.10
N GLN A 118 -18.01 -2.72 -30.35
CA GLN A 118 -16.56 -2.48 -30.53
C GLN A 118 -15.77 -2.45 -29.23
N LEU A 119 -16.43 -2.38 -28.06
CA LEU A 119 -15.79 -2.33 -26.76
C LEU A 119 -15.96 -3.63 -25.99
N LYS A 120 -14.91 -4.06 -25.31
CA LYS A 120 -14.91 -5.22 -24.40
C LYS A 120 -15.02 -4.80 -22.94
N LEU A 121 -14.35 -3.70 -22.55
CA LEU A 121 -14.41 -3.17 -21.19
C LEU A 121 -14.77 -1.68 -21.20
N VAL A 122 -15.64 -1.29 -20.28
CA VAL A 122 -16.00 0.11 -20.06
C VAL A 122 -15.85 0.41 -18.55
N TYR A 123 -14.94 1.31 -18.23
CA TYR A 123 -14.74 1.79 -16.87
C TYR A 123 -15.65 2.98 -16.61
N VAL A 124 -16.29 3.00 -15.44
CA VAL A 124 -17.27 4.03 -15.08
C VAL A 124 -17.17 4.38 -13.60
N SER A 125 -17.41 5.65 -13.26
CA SER A 125 -17.49 6.06 -11.85
C SER A 125 -18.82 5.63 -11.21
N PRO A 126 -18.86 5.41 -9.88
CA PRO A 126 -20.08 4.99 -9.18
C PRO A 126 -21.21 6.01 -9.33
N GLU A 127 -20.91 7.31 -9.35
CA GLU A 127 -21.90 8.36 -9.53
C GLU A 127 -22.54 8.28 -10.92
N ARG A 128 -21.72 8.02 -11.95
CA ARG A 128 -22.21 7.96 -13.33
C ARG A 128 -23.06 6.72 -13.60
N VAL A 129 -22.65 5.56 -13.07
CA VAL A 129 -23.38 4.29 -13.30
C VAL A 129 -24.76 4.31 -12.66
N LEU A 130 -24.97 5.07 -11.59
CA LEU A 130 -26.26 5.20 -10.90
C LEU A 130 -27.20 6.21 -11.55
N MET A 131 -26.76 6.95 -12.57
CA MET A 131 -27.63 7.88 -13.28
C MET A 131 -28.64 7.10 -14.15
N ARG A 132 -29.89 7.50 -14.07
CA ARG A 132 -31.00 6.84 -14.75
C ARG A 132 -30.80 6.70 -16.28
N ASP A 133 -30.31 7.78 -16.92
CA ASP A 133 -30.03 7.76 -18.37
C ASP A 133 -28.95 6.75 -18.76
N PHE A 134 -28.02 6.46 -17.84
CA PHE A 134 -26.96 5.47 -18.06
C PHE A 134 -27.49 4.04 -17.85
N ILE A 135 -28.30 3.81 -16.80
CA ILE A 135 -28.95 2.50 -16.57
C ILE A 135 -29.83 2.11 -17.76
N GLU A 136 -30.70 3.01 -18.23
CA GLU A 136 -31.55 2.78 -19.39
C GLU A 136 -30.76 2.43 -20.66
N ARG A 137 -29.56 2.97 -20.83
CA ARG A 137 -28.63 2.57 -21.91
C ARG A 137 -28.06 1.18 -21.73
N LEU A 138 -27.67 0.83 -20.51
CA LEU A 138 -27.10 -0.48 -20.19
C LEU A 138 -28.12 -1.61 -20.39
N GLU A 139 -29.42 -1.37 -20.15
CA GLU A 139 -30.49 -2.34 -20.37
C GLU A 139 -30.57 -2.82 -21.82
N ASN A 140 -30.12 -1.99 -22.77
CA ASN A 140 -30.12 -2.29 -24.21
C ASN A 140 -28.78 -2.87 -24.70
N LEU A 141 -27.87 -3.23 -23.80
CA LEU A 141 -26.54 -3.77 -24.15
C LEU A 141 -26.37 -5.20 -23.65
N PRO A 142 -25.66 -6.05 -24.40
CA PRO A 142 -25.27 -7.37 -23.90
C PRO A 142 -24.16 -7.22 -22.86
N LEU A 143 -24.53 -7.16 -21.59
CA LEU A 143 -23.56 -7.12 -20.50
C LEU A 143 -23.00 -8.51 -20.20
N ALA A 144 -21.69 -8.66 -20.28
CA ALA A 144 -20.98 -9.90 -19.94
C ALA A 144 -20.82 -10.07 -18.42
N MET A 145 -20.47 -8.98 -17.71
CA MET A 145 -20.21 -8.96 -16.28
C MET A 145 -20.18 -7.51 -15.77
N ILE A 146 -20.43 -7.33 -14.47
CA ILE A 146 -20.20 -6.06 -13.75
C ILE A 146 -19.15 -6.32 -12.66
N ALA A 147 -18.00 -5.64 -12.80
CA ALA A 147 -16.92 -5.68 -11.81
C ALA A 147 -16.97 -4.42 -10.94
N VAL A 148 -16.92 -4.58 -9.61
CA VAL A 148 -16.88 -3.49 -8.64
C VAL A 148 -15.47 -3.49 -8.02
N ASP A 149 -14.61 -2.61 -8.51
CA ASP A 149 -13.26 -2.47 -7.98
C ASP A 149 -13.28 -1.61 -6.71
N GLU A 150 -12.31 -1.83 -5.82
CA GLU A 150 -12.21 -1.21 -4.49
C GLU A 150 -13.52 -1.37 -3.68
N ALA A 151 -14.10 -2.56 -3.72
CA ALA A 151 -15.40 -2.87 -3.11
C ALA A 151 -15.48 -2.56 -1.60
N HIS A 152 -14.35 -2.42 -0.90
CA HIS A 152 -14.31 -1.98 0.50
C HIS A 152 -14.95 -0.60 0.72
N CYS A 153 -15.04 0.23 -0.35
CA CYS A 153 -15.72 1.53 -0.30
C CYS A 153 -17.24 1.42 -0.03
N ILE A 154 -17.82 0.23 -0.17
CA ILE A 154 -19.24 -0.06 0.12
C ILE A 154 -19.51 0.01 1.63
N SER A 155 -18.54 -0.41 2.43
CA SER A 155 -18.71 -0.64 3.86
C SER A 155 -18.39 0.60 4.70
N GLN A 156 -19.29 0.93 5.62
CA GLN A 156 -19.04 1.96 6.64
C GLN A 156 -17.90 1.54 7.61
N TRP A 157 -17.62 0.25 7.70
CA TRP A 157 -16.52 -0.32 8.46
C TRP A 157 -15.19 -0.26 7.71
N GLY A 158 -15.24 -0.04 6.38
CA GLY A 158 -14.09 0.17 5.53
C GLY A 158 -13.32 1.46 5.90
N HIS A 159 -12.11 1.59 5.41
CA HIS A 159 -11.26 2.76 5.67
C HIS A 159 -11.53 3.95 4.72
N ASP A 160 -12.31 3.74 3.64
CA ASP A 160 -12.69 4.76 2.64
C ASP A 160 -14.14 4.55 2.19
N PHE A 161 -15.08 4.74 3.12
CA PHE A 161 -16.51 4.63 2.81
C PHE A 161 -16.97 5.70 1.83
N ARG A 162 -17.74 5.29 0.82
CA ARG A 162 -18.38 6.16 -0.18
C ARG A 162 -19.86 5.86 -0.30
N PRO A 163 -20.74 6.86 -0.07
CA PRO A 163 -22.19 6.66 -0.12
C PRO A 163 -22.69 6.10 -1.47
N GLU A 164 -22.06 6.51 -2.58
CA GLU A 164 -22.40 6.07 -3.92
C GLU A 164 -22.13 4.57 -4.09
N TYR A 165 -21.05 4.05 -3.48
CA TYR A 165 -20.77 2.61 -3.49
C TYR A 165 -21.80 1.80 -2.72
N ALA A 166 -22.34 2.33 -1.65
CA ALA A 166 -23.40 1.67 -0.88
C ALA A 166 -24.70 1.51 -1.68
N ALA A 167 -24.93 2.36 -2.70
CA ALA A 167 -26.09 2.30 -3.58
C ALA A 167 -25.93 1.31 -4.75
N LEU A 168 -24.74 0.75 -4.98
CA LEU A 168 -24.49 -0.15 -6.14
C LEU A 168 -25.31 -1.45 -6.11
N GLY A 169 -25.81 -1.88 -4.95
CA GLY A 169 -26.73 -3.01 -4.85
C GLY A 169 -28.04 -2.84 -5.63
N GLN A 170 -28.42 -1.60 -5.99
CA GLN A 170 -29.55 -1.34 -6.89
C GLN A 170 -29.29 -1.85 -8.30
N LEU A 171 -28.04 -1.82 -8.78
CA LEU A 171 -27.67 -2.34 -10.09
C LEU A 171 -27.90 -3.84 -10.17
N LYS A 172 -27.62 -4.60 -9.09
CA LYS A 172 -27.87 -6.04 -9.05
C LYS A 172 -29.37 -6.38 -9.16
N GLN A 173 -30.24 -5.48 -8.72
CA GLN A 173 -31.68 -5.65 -8.90
C GLN A 173 -32.11 -5.45 -10.35
N HIS A 174 -31.52 -4.43 -11.05
CA HIS A 174 -31.80 -4.17 -12.46
C HIS A 174 -31.18 -5.25 -13.37
N PHE A 175 -29.98 -5.72 -13.04
CA PHE A 175 -29.21 -6.67 -13.83
C PHE A 175 -29.02 -8.00 -13.09
N SER A 176 -30.11 -8.60 -12.60
CA SER A 176 -30.07 -9.83 -11.78
C SER A 176 -29.44 -11.03 -12.50
N HIS A 177 -29.52 -11.08 -13.84
CA HIS A 177 -28.96 -12.14 -14.68
C HIS A 177 -27.49 -11.91 -15.05
N VAL A 178 -26.93 -10.74 -14.77
CA VAL A 178 -25.53 -10.40 -15.03
C VAL A 178 -24.70 -10.77 -13.80
N PRO A 179 -23.59 -11.51 -13.96
CA PRO A 179 -22.69 -11.81 -12.83
C PRO A 179 -21.98 -10.56 -12.34
N PHE A 180 -21.87 -10.46 -11.01
CA PHE A 180 -21.13 -9.40 -10.33
C PHE A 180 -19.85 -9.95 -9.73
N MET A 181 -18.76 -9.20 -9.88
CA MET A 181 -17.49 -9.48 -9.24
C MET A 181 -17.10 -8.29 -8.37
N ALA A 182 -17.05 -8.47 -7.05
CA ALA A 182 -16.55 -7.48 -6.12
C ALA A 182 -15.07 -7.75 -5.81
N LEU A 183 -14.20 -6.74 -5.97
CA LEU A 183 -12.76 -6.89 -5.77
C LEU A 183 -12.24 -5.84 -4.77
N THR A 184 -11.38 -6.27 -3.87
CA THR A 184 -10.67 -5.35 -2.96
C THR A 184 -9.32 -5.92 -2.52
N ALA A 185 -8.42 -5.03 -2.06
CA ALA A 185 -7.16 -5.42 -1.48
C ALA A 185 -7.26 -5.67 0.04
N THR A 186 -8.26 -5.08 0.71
CA THR A 186 -8.38 -5.07 2.16
C THR A 186 -9.83 -5.22 2.56
N ALA A 187 -10.16 -6.25 3.28
CA ALA A 187 -11.44 -6.41 3.95
C ALA A 187 -11.30 -7.35 5.16
N ASP A 188 -11.63 -6.83 6.33
CA ASP A 188 -11.84 -7.66 7.51
C ASP A 188 -13.19 -8.40 7.41
N ASP A 189 -13.50 -9.28 8.36
CA ASP A 189 -14.72 -10.08 8.34
C ASP A 189 -16.00 -9.24 8.35
N ALA A 190 -15.99 -8.08 9.01
CA ALA A 190 -17.14 -7.18 9.05
C ALA A 190 -17.36 -6.53 7.68
N THR A 191 -16.29 -6.05 7.06
CA THR A 191 -16.32 -5.46 5.72
C THR A 191 -16.74 -6.47 4.66
N ARG A 192 -16.25 -7.72 4.75
CA ARG A 192 -16.65 -8.82 3.81
C ARG A 192 -18.15 -9.07 3.85
N ARG A 193 -18.71 -9.22 5.06
CA ARG A 193 -20.17 -9.42 5.23
C ARG A 193 -20.98 -8.26 4.69
N ASP A 194 -20.55 -7.04 4.98
CA ASP A 194 -21.23 -5.82 4.51
C ASP A 194 -21.19 -5.71 2.96
N ILE A 195 -20.06 -6.08 2.31
CA ILE A 195 -19.96 -6.13 0.84
C ILE A 195 -20.96 -7.14 0.26
N LEU A 196 -20.99 -8.37 0.79
CA LEU A 196 -21.89 -9.41 0.30
C LEU A 196 -23.36 -9.01 0.43
N GLU A 197 -23.74 -8.45 1.57
CA GLU A 197 -25.10 -8.03 1.87
C GLU A 197 -25.53 -6.82 1.00
N ARG A 198 -24.71 -5.77 0.95
CA ARG A 198 -25.06 -4.53 0.24
C ARG A 198 -25.07 -4.70 -1.28
N LEU A 199 -24.16 -5.48 -1.84
CA LEU A 199 -24.19 -5.81 -3.28
C LEU A 199 -25.21 -6.89 -3.61
N ARG A 200 -25.81 -7.57 -2.62
CA ARG A 200 -26.81 -8.63 -2.81
C ARG A 200 -26.28 -9.76 -3.70
N LEU A 201 -25.02 -10.16 -3.48
CA LEU A 201 -24.41 -11.24 -4.24
C LEU A 201 -25.10 -12.57 -3.91
N HIS A 202 -25.44 -13.34 -4.95
CA HIS A 202 -26.15 -14.61 -4.79
C HIS A 202 -25.18 -15.78 -4.87
N GLU A 203 -25.05 -16.55 -3.77
CA GLU A 203 -24.15 -17.70 -3.66
C GLU A 203 -22.76 -17.45 -4.29
N PRO A 204 -22.08 -16.35 -3.91
CA PRO A 204 -20.87 -15.93 -4.61
C PRO A 204 -19.72 -16.89 -4.36
N HIS A 205 -18.87 -17.06 -5.37
CA HIS A 205 -17.53 -17.62 -5.16
C HIS A 205 -16.71 -16.63 -4.34
N VAL A 206 -16.30 -17.00 -3.12
CA VAL A 206 -15.50 -16.15 -2.23
C VAL A 206 -14.06 -16.61 -2.27
N HIS A 207 -13.18 -15.79 -2.84
CA HIS A 207 -11.75 -16.03 -2.85
C HIS A 207 -11.04 -15.08 -1.87
N LEU A 208 -10.30 -15.67 -0.93
CA LEU A 208 -9.44 -14.97 0.03
C LEU A 208 -7.99 -15.31 -0.26
N GLY A 209 -7.32 -14.43 -1.01
CA GLY A 209 -5.89 -14.54 -1.24
C GLY A 209 -5.08 -14.17 0.00
N SER A 210 -3.85 -14.66 0.09
CA SER A 210 -2.95 -14.28 1.17
C SER A 210 -2.63 -12.78 1.13
N PHE A 211 -2.63 -12.14 2.29
CA PHE A 211 -2.18 -10.75 2.47
C PHE A 211 -0.66 -10.62 2.52
N ASP A 212 0.07 -11.73 2.44
CA ASP A 212 1.53 -11.70 2.49
C ASP A 212 2.15 -11.06 1.24
N ARG A 213 3.07 -10.15 1.48
CA ARG A 213 3.90 -9.49 0.46
C ARG A 213 5.37 -9.78 0.77
N PRO A 214 5.87 -10.99 0.45
CA PRO A 214 7.20 -11.44 0.86
C PRO A 214 8.34 -10.56 0.32
N ASN A 215 8.12 -9.88 -0.79
CA ASN A 215 9.07 -8.97 -1.41
C ASN A 215 9.18 -7.60 -0.72
N ILE A 216 8.26 -7.24 0.17
CA ILE A 216 8.32 -5.98 0.92
C ILE A 216 9.01 -6.20 2.26
N ARG A 217 10.10 -5.47 2.51
CA ARG A 217 10.75 -5.42 3.81
C ARG A 217 10.06 -4.37 4.68
N TYR A 218 9.56 -4.76 5.85
CA TYR A 218 9.00 -3.83 6.82
C TYR A 218 10.08 -3.39 7.81
N ASN A 219 10.28 -2.08 7.91
CA ASN A 219 11.27 -1.46 8.77
C ASN A 219 10.63 -0.33 9.57
N LEU A 220 10.74 -0.37 10.88
CA LEU A 220 10.26 0.67 11.78
C LEU A 220 11.44 1.27 12.53
N VAL A 221 11.52 2.60 12.49
CA VAL A 221 12.63 3.37 13.09
C VAL A 221 12.06 4.41 14.04
N GLU A 222 12.62 4.52 15.23
CA GLU A 222 12.24 5.58 16.16
C GLU A 222 12.54 6.96 15.55
N LYS A 223 11.56 7.86 15.63
CA LYS A 223 11.62 9.19 15.01
C LYS A 223 12.54 10.11 15.81
N HIS A 224 13.74 10.36 15.27
CA HIS A 224 14.71 11.29 15.83
C HIS A 224 15.38 12.08 14.71
N LYS A 225 15.28 13.43 14.71
CA LYS A 225 15.75 14.27 13.58
C LYS A 225 15.26 13.73 12.22
N PRO A 226 13.95 13.64 12.00
CA PRO A 226 13.35 12.83 10.93
C PRO A 226 13.82 13.20 9.52
N ILE A 227 14.08 14.47 9.25
CA ILE A 227 14.63 14.91 7.94
C ILE A 227 15.99 14.29 7.68
N SER A 228 16.88 14.30 8.69
CA SER A 228 18.22 13.70 8.56
C SER A 228 18.16 12.18 8.40
N GLN A 229 17.17 11.53 9.05
CA GLN A 229 16.94 10.09 8.89
C GLN A 229 16.49 9.77 7.45
N ILE A 230 15.55 10.54 6.92
CA ILE A 230 15.09 10.37 5.54
C ILE A 230 16.20 10.62 4.53
N ILE A 231 16.97 11.70 4.67
CA ILE A 231 18.06 12.00 3.75
C ILE A 231 19.07 10.84 3.71
N ARG A 232 19.50 10.34 4.87
CA ARG A 232 20.40 9.18 4.95
C ARG A 232 19.80 7.91 4.32
N TYR A 233 18.51 7.69 4.54
CA TYR A 233 17.82 6.57 3.92
C TYR A 233 17.79 6.72 2.40
N LEU A 234 17.44 7.90 1.87
CA LEU A 234 17.40 8.17 0.44
C LEU A 234 18.79 8.03 -0.23
N ASP A 235 19.87 8.29 0.50
CA ASP A 235 21.23 8.02 0.01
C ASP A 235 21.46 6.54 -0.29
N THR A 236 20.81 5.63 0.42
CA THR A 236 20.85 4.18 0.15
C THR A 236 19.93 3.77 -1.01
N GLN A 237 18.99 4.63 -1.40
CA GLN A 237 17.96 4.39 -2.42
C GLN A 237 18.23 5.13 -3.75
N LYS A 238 19.48 5.55 -4.00
CA LYS A 238 19.82 6.31 -5.21
C LYS A 238 19.38 5.62 -6.50
N GLY A 239 18.65 6.36 -7.35
CA GLY A 239 18.10 5.84 -8.61
C GLY A 239 16.79 5.08 -8.49
N ASN A 240 16.27 4.88 -7.28
CA ASN A 240 14.98 4.24 -7.01
C ASN A 240 13.85 5.27 -6.91
N CYS A 241 12.65 4.86 -7.35
CA CYS A 241 11.42 5.64 -7.15
C CYS A 241 10.78 5.30 -5.81
N GLY A 242 10.24 6.31 -5.12
CA GLY A 242 9.58 6.11 -3.83
C GLY A 242 8.55 7.17 -3.46
N ILE A 243 7.78 6.87 -2.43
CA ILE A 243 6.73 7.74 -1.89
C ILE A 243 6.99 7.98 -0.41
N ILE A 244 6.85 9.23 0.04
CA ILE A 244 6.96 9.62 1.45
C ILE A 244 5.62 10.16 1.91
N TYR A 245 4.94 9.45 2.80
CA TYR A 245 3.64 9.84 3.34
C TYR A 245 3.78 10.72 4.58
N CYS A 246 3.08 11.85 4.59
CA CYS A 246 3.01 12.80 5.71
C CYS A 246 1.56 12.99 6.18
N GLY A 247 1.37 13.19 7.48
CA GLY A 247 0.06 13.33 8.11
C GLY A 247 -0.66 14.66 7.84
N SER A 248 0.01 15.67 7.22
CA SER A 248 -0.61 16.96 6.93
C SER A 248 0.02 17.66 5.72
N ARG A 249 -0.75 18.58 5.09
CA ARG A 249 -0.30 19.40 3.95
C ARG A 249 0.97 20.19 4.28
N LYS A 250 0.99 20.87 5.43
CA LYS A 250 2.16 21.65 5.91
C LYS A 250 3.42 20.78 6.04
N LYS A 251 3.28 19.52 6.50
CA LYS A 251 4.42 18.60 6.58
C LYS A 251 4.89 18.18 5.20
N VAL A 252 3.98 17.97 4.24
CA VAL A 252 4.34 17.68 2.84
C VAL A 252 5.20 18.81 2.28
N GLU A 253 4.74 20.05 2.38
CA GLU A 253 5.46 21.24 1.90
C GLU A 253 6.83 21.34 2.58
N MET A 254 6.88 21.26 3.90
CA MET A 254 8.14 21.34 4.68
C MET A 254 9.14 20.23 4.33
N VAL A 255 8.67 18.98 4.21
CA VAL A 255 9.55 17.85 3.87
C VAL A 255 10.07 18.00 2.44
N THR A 256 9.20 18.36 1.49
CA THR A 256 9.57 18.59 0.09
C THR A 256 10.65 19.67 -0.01
N GLU A 257 10.42 20.83 0.62
CA GLU A 257 11.40 21.94 0.64
C GLU A 257 12.75 21.48 1.21
N LYS A 258 12.75 20.78 2.34
CA LYS A 258 13.98 20.28 2.97
C LYS A 258 14.72 19.27 2.09
N LEU A 259 14.03 18.42 1.36
CA LEU A 259 14.65 17.46 0.42
C LEU A 259 15.25 18.22 -0.79
N CYS A 260 14.51 19.15 -1.37
CA CYS A 260 15.01 19.98 -2.49
C CYS A 260 16.24 20.81 -2.10
N ASN A 261 16.25 21.40 -0.90
CA ASN A 261 17.40 22.12 -0.35
C ASN A 261 18.64 21.23 -0.12
N ASN A 262 18.47 19.92 -0.06
CA ASN A 262 19.55 18.93 -0.01
C ASN A 262 19.80 18.27 -1.39
N HIS A 263 19.42 18.93 -2.49
CA HIS A 263 19.62 18.46 -3.86
C HIS A 263 18.93 17.13 -4.21
N ILE A 264 17.89 16.76 -3.47
CA ILE A 264 17.07 15.58 -3.73
C ILE A 264 15.84 16.01 -4.53
N ARG A 265 15.66 15.46 -5.74
CA ARG A 265 14.51 15.78 -6.60
C ARG A 265 13.23 15.14 -6.04
N ALA A 266 12.44 15.94 -5.35
CA ALA A 266 11.17 15.52 -4.78
C ALA A 266 10.06 16.51 -5.17
N ALA A 267 8.83 16.03 -5.32
CA ALA A 267 7.64 16.86 -5.52
C ALA A 267 6.61 16.60 -4.42
N GLY A 268 5.95 17.67 -3.99
CA GLY A 268 4.86 17.60 -3.04
C GLY A 268 3.53 17.24 -3.72
N TYR A 269 2.65 16.51 -3.02
CA TYR A 269 1.30 16.20 -3.51
C TYR A 269 0.30 16.15 -2.36
N HIS A 270 -0.72 17.00 -2.42
CA HIS A 270 -1.82 17.01 -1.44
C HIS A 270 -3.10 17.62 -2.02
N ALA A 271 -4.24 17.37 -1.40
CA ALA A 271 -5.55 17.82 -1.87
C ALA A 271 -5.73 19.35 -1.93
N GLY A 272 -4.84 20.13 -1.30
CA GLY A 272 -4.86 21.59 -1.36
C GLY A 272 -4.19 22.20 -2.59
N MET A 273 -3.52 21.40 -3.44
CA MET A 273 -2.93 21.86 -4.69
C MET A 273 -3.98 22.01 -5.78
N HIS A 274 -3.69 22.85 -6.79
CA HIS A 274 -4.54 22.96 -7.99
C HIS A 274 -4.59 21.62 -8.75
N ALA A 275 -5.69 21.37 -9.45
CA ALA A 275 -5.92 20.11 -10.16
C ALA A 275 -4.82 19.84 -11.20
N ASP A 276 -4.39 20.87 -11.94
CA ASP A 276 -3.35 20.76 -12.97
C ASP A 276 -1.97 20.44 -12.38
N GLU A 277 -1.63 21.02 -11.23
CA GLU A 277 -0.38 20.72 -10.53
C GLU A 277 -0.37 19.26 -10.04
N ARG A 278 -1.49 18.79 -9.50
CA ARG A 278 -1.63 17.39 -9.08
C ARG A 278 -1.49 16.43 -10.26
N ALA A 279 -2.14 16.76 -11.39
CA ALA A 279 -2.04 15.97 -12.61
C ALA A 279 -0.59 15.93 -13.12
N TYR A 280 0.10 17.07 -13.14
CA TYR A 280 1.50 17.15 -13.54
C TYR A 280 2.43 16.29 -12.65
N VAL A 281 2.32 16.40 -11.32
CA VAL A 281 3.16 15.61 -10.39
C VAL A 281 2.90 14.11 -10.56
N GLN A 282 1.64 13.72 -10.72
CA GLN A 282 1.27 12.32 -10.93
C GLN A 282 1.84 11.79 -12.24
N GLU A 283 1.68 12.52 -13.34
CA GLU A 283 2.18 12.13 -14.65
C GLU A 283 3.72 12.08 -14.67
N ALA A 284 4.39 13.09 -14.13
CA ALA A 284 5.84 13.14 -14.05
C ALA A 284 6.41 12.00 -13.18
N PHE A 285 5.71 11.60 -12.11
CA PHE A 285 6.09 10.43 -11.32
C PHE A 285 5.90 9.12 -12.10
N GLN A 286 4.80 8.98 -12.84
CA GLN A 286 4.55 7.80 -13.68
C GLN A 286 5.59 7.65 -14.79
N ARG A 287 6.05 8.79 -15.35
CA ARG A 287 7.06 8.84 -16.43
C ARG A 287 8.51 8.73 -15.96
N ASP A 288 8.76 8.53 -14.66
CA ASP A 288 10.12 8.54 -14.05
C ASP A 288 10.85 9.91 -14.11
N ASP A 289 10.15 11.00 -14.40
CA ASP A 289 10.73 12.38 -14.40
C ASP A 289 10.92 12.87 -12.97
N ILE A 290 10.01 12.51 -12.08
CA ILE A 290 10.11 12.69 -10.63
C ILE A 290 10.30 11.31 -9.98
N GLN A 291 11.35 11.17 -9.17
CA GLN A 291 11.65 9.90 -8.49
C GLN A 291 10.99 9.80 -7.12
N ILE A 292 10.79 10.91 -6.43
CA ILE A 292 10.27 10.92 -5.06
C ILE A 292 9.06 11.85 -4.99
N VAL A 293 7.94 11.30 -4.50
CA VAL A 293 6.75 12.11 -4.18
C VAL A 293 6.58 12.14 -2.67
N VAL A 294 6.48 13.35 -2.11
CA VAL A 294 6.10 13.58 -0.72
C VAL A 294 4.62 13.91 -0.68
N ALA A 295 3.81 13.11 -0.01
CA ALA A 295 2.37 13.24 -0.15
C ALA A 295 1.58 13.02 1.14
N THR A 296 0.34 13.53 1.16
CA THR A 296 -0.69 13.01 2.06
C THR A 296 -1.34 11.76 1.45
N VAL A 297 -2.25 11.12 2.19
CA VAL A 297 -3.09 10.00 1.70
C VAL A 297 -3.83 10.32 0.38
N ALA A 298 -3.93 11.59 -0.01
CA ALA A 298 -4.51 12.00 -1.28
C ALA A 298 -3.71 11.49 -2.50
N PHE A 299 -2.41 11.22 -2.36
CA PHE A 299 -1.59 10.49 -3.35
C PHE A 299 -1.70 9.00 -3.07
N GLY A 300 -2.88 8.49 -3.30
CA GLY A 300 -3.22 7.16 -2.85
C GLY A 300 -3.81 6.31 -3.96
N MET A 301 -5.10 6.06 -3.92
CA MET A 301 -5.79 5.30 -4.95
C MET A 301 -5.48 5.89 -6.34
N GLY A 302 -5.27 5.04 -7.34
CA GLY A 302 -4.95 5.46 -8.71
C GLY A 302 -3.45 5.49 -9.07
N ILE A 303 -2.54 5.25 -8.13
CA ILE A 303 -1.11 5.10 -8.45
C ILE A 303 -0.82 3.62 -8.71
N ASN A 304 -0.65 3.28 -9.99
CA ASN A 304 -0.39 1.90 -10.42
C ASN A 304 1.05 1.68 -10.93
N LYS A 305 2.00 2.51 -10.48
CA LYS A 305 3.42 2.40 -10.86
C LYS A 305 4.04 1.14 -10.25
N PRO A 306 4.49 0.15 -11.04
CA PRO A 306 4.97 -1.14 -10.51
C PRO A 306 6.35 -1.07 -9.87
N ASN A 307 7.20 -0.16 -10.32
CA ASN A 307 8.61 -0.04 -9.94
C ASN A 307 8.87 0.91 -8.76
N VAL A 308 7.90 1.17 -7.89
CA VAL A 308 8.12 1.87 -6.62
C VAL A 308 8.95 0.96 -5.72
N ARG A 309 10.16 1.40 -5.34
CA ARG A 309 11.09 0.58 -4.55
C ARG A 309 10.99 0.81 -3.05
N PHE A 310 10.46 1.96 -2.63
CA PHE A 310 10.26 2.24 -1.21
C PHE A 310 9.03 3.10 -0.94
N VAL A 311 8.44 2.87 0.22
CA VAL A 311 7.42 3.73 0.82
C VAL A 311 7.88 4.11 2.22
N VAL A 312 7.92 5.41 2.50
CA VAL A 312 8.30 5.95 3.82
C VAL A 312 7.09 6.61 4.45
N HIS A 313 6.79 6.25 5.69
CA HIS A 313 5.83 6.98 6.52
C HIS A 313 6.58 7.93 7.44
N PHE A 314 6.50 9.23 7.14
CA PHE A 314 7.03 10.29 8.01
C PHE A 314 6.23 10.40 9.30
N ASP A 315 4.94 10.17 9.22
CA ASP A 315 4.00 10.08 10.34
C ASP A 315 3.27 8.75 10.31
N ILE A 316 2.87 8.25 11.47
CA ILE A 316 2.12 6.99 11.57
C ILE A 316 0.76 7.10 10.86
N PRO A 317 0.33 6.11 10.07
CA PRO A 317 -1.01 6.03 9.51
C PRO A 317 -2.09 5.88 10.60
N ARG A 318 -3.33 6.21 10.26
CA ARG A 318 -4.45 6.13 11.21
C ARG A 318 -4.86 4.70 11.55
N ASN A 319 -4.63 3.76 10.66
CA ASN A 319 -5.01 2.35 10.81
C ASN A 319 -4.10 1.44 9.97
N ILE A 320 -4.18 0.14 10.24
CA ILE A 320 -3.37 -0.88 9.56
C ILE A 320 -3.78 -1.04 8.09
N GLU A 321 -5.05 -0.89 7.75
CA GLU A 321 -5.53 -1.01 6.38
C GLU A 321 -4.92 0.07 5.47
N SER A 322 -4.90 1.32 5.93
CA SER A 322 -4.22 2.42 5.22
C SER A 322 -2.71 2.14 5.10
N TYR A 323 -2.07 1.72 6.18
CA TYR A 323 -0.65 1.33 6.16
C TYR A 323 -0.38 0.22 5.14
N TYR A 324 -1.21 -0.82 5.13
CA TYR A 324 -1.09 -1.94 4.20
C TYR A 324 -1.29 -1.51 2.73
N GLN A 325 -2.28 -0.68 2.45
CA GLN A 325 -2.52 -0.15 1.11
C GLN A 325 -1.39 0.77 0.62
N GLU A 326 -0.90 1.64 1.50
CA GLU A 326 0.17 2.59 1.18
C GLU A 326 1.50 1.86 0.97
N THR A 327 1.88 0.94 1.85
CA THR A 327 3.06 0.08 1.67
C THR A 327 2.94 -0.88 0.50
N GLY A 328 1.72 -1.35 0.21
CA GLY A 328 1.40 -2.21 -0.92
C GLY A 328 1.64 -1.58 -2.30
N ARG A 329 1.90 -0.26 -2.38
CA ARG A 329 2.32 0.41 -3.61
C ARG A 329 3.74 0.05 -4.00
N ALA A 330 4.58 -0.33 -3.04
CA ALA A 330 5.94 -0.77 -3.29
C ALA A 330 5.98 -2.19 -3.89
N GLY A 331 6.89 -2.40 -4.85
CA GLY A 331 7.20 -3.72 -5.39
C GLY A 331 6.02 -4.46 -6.03
N ARG A 332 5.14 -3.78 -6.76
CA ARG A 332 4.02 -4.43 -7.46
C ARG A 332 4.45 -5.38 -8.57
N ASP A 333 5.64 -5.18 -9.09
CA ASP A 333 6.32 -6.05 -10.06
C ASP A 333 6.96 -7.31 -9.43
N GLY A 334 6.78 -7.51 -8.13
CA GLY A 334 7.34 -8.64 -7.38
C GLY A 334 8.81 -8.47 -6.97
N LEU A 335 9.48 -7.41 -7.43
CA LEU A 335 10.87 -7.14 -7.06
C LEU A 335 10.98 -6.64 -5.61
N PRO A 336 12.16 -6.80 -4.97
CA PRO A 336 12.40 -6.33 -3.61
C PRO A 336 12.05 -4.85 -3.44
N ALA A 337 11.35 -4.55 -2.36
CA ALA A 337 10.95 -3.20 -2.00
C ALA A 337 10.97 -3.03 -0.48
N GLU A 338 10.95 -1.79 0.00
CA GLU A 338 11.03 -1.48 1.42
C GLU A 338 9.90 -0.55 1.87
N ALA A 339 9.32 -0.85 3.03
CA ALA A 339 8.39 0.00 3.75
C ALA A 339 9.04 0.46 5.05
N MET A 340 9.39 1.74 5.14
CA MET A 340 9.98 2.34 6.35
C MET A 340 8.95 3.22 7.04
N MET A 341 8.80 3.09 8.36
CA MET A 341 7.97 3.98 9.16
C MET A 341 8.80 4.66 10.24
N LEU A 342 8.73 5.98 10.32
CA LEU A 342 9.23 6.75 11.44
C LEU A 342 8.15 6.79 12.52
N TYR A 343 8.45 6.30 13.71
CA TYR A 343 7.49 6.18 14.79
C TYR A 343 7.83 7.07 15.98
N ASP A 344 6.85 7.87 16.39
CA ASP A 344 6.86 8.61 17.64
C ASP A 344 5.49 8.43 18.33
N PRO A 345 5.41 7.98 19.59
CA PRO A 345 4.14 7.91 20.33
C PRO A 345 3.40 9.24 20.45
N ALA A 346 4.10 10.36 20.33
CA ALA A 346 3.43 11.67 20.26
C ALA A 346 2.48 11.77 19.06
N ASP A 347 2.79 11.11 17.95
CA ASP A 347 1.91 11.06 16.78
C ASP A 347 0.60 10.31 17.13
N ILE A 348 0.67 9.21 17.87
CA ILE A 348 -0.52 8.48 18.37
C ILE A 348 -1.36 9.36 19.31
N SER A 349 -0.69 10.03 20.25
CA SER A 349 -1.37 10.91 21.20
C SER A 349 -2.12 12.05 20.50
N TRP A 350 -1.54 12.57 19.41
CA TRP A 350 -2.18 13.59 18.58
C TRP A 350 -3.40 13.03 17.82
N LEU A 351 -3.28 11.85 17.21
CA LEU A 351 -4.38 11.19 16.51
C LEU A 351 -5.55 10.87 17.46
N ARG A 352 -5.26 10.43 18.68
CA ARG A 352 -6.28 10.17 19.70
C ARG A 352 -7.04 11.44 20.07
N ARG A 353 -6.35 12.56 20.29
CA ARG A 353 -7.02 13.85 20.56
C ARG A 353 -7.96 14.25 19.43
N MET A 354 -7.56 14.08 18.18
CA MET A 354 -8.44 14.34 17.04
C MET A 354 -9.68 13.43 17.02
N LEU A 355 -9.55 12.18 17.48
CA LEU A 355 -10.68 11.27 17.61
C LEU A 355 -11.61 11.68 18.77
N ASP A 356 -11.04 12.15 19.88
CA ASP A 356 -11.81 12.59 21.05
C ASP A 356 -12.67 13.83 20.75
N GLU A 357 -12.23 14.69 19.81
CA GLU A 357 -12.99 15.85 19.33
C GLU A 357 -14.21 15.50 18.46
N LYS A 358 -14.32 14.24 18.00
CA LYS A 358 -15.49 13.76 17.26
C LYS A 358 -16.66 13.43 18.20
N ASP A 359 -17.88 13.54 17.69
CA ASP A 359 -19.08 13.11 18.41
C ASP A 359 -19.01 11.63 18.79
N ASP A 360 -19.55 11.31 19.95
CA ASP A 360 -19.60 9.93 20.43
C ASP A 360 -20.57 9.10 19.59
N GLY A 361 -20.06 7.99 19.05
CA GLY A 361 -20.82 7.08 18.21
C GLY A 361 -20.07 5.82 17.84
N PRO A 362 -20.74 4.87 17.20
CA PRO A 362 -20.11 3.60 16.77
C PRO A 362 -18.87 3.82 15.89
N GLN A 363 -18.89 4.85 15.04
CA GLN A 363 -17.78 5.17 14.15
C GLN A 363 -16.51 5.57 14.92
N LYS A 364 -16.65 6.39 15.97
CA LYS A 364 -15.52 6.78 16.84
C LYS A 364 -14.90 5.57 17.53
N GLN A 365 -15.74 4.63 18.00
CA GLN A 365 -15.25 3.39 18.63
C GLN A 365 -14.44 2.55 17.65
N VAL A 366 -14.91 2.40 16.41
CA VAL A 366 -14.20 1.65 15.35
C VAL A 366 -12.88 2.31 15.02
N GLU A 367 -12.86 3.63 14.80
CA GLU A 367 -11.63 4.37 14.50
C GLU A 367 -10.63 4.28 15.67
N SER A 368 -11.09 4.32 16.91
CA SER A 368 -10.27 4.14 18.11
C SER A 368 -9.65 2.72 18.17
N HIS A 369 -10.44 1.70 17.87
CA HIS A 369 -9.98 0.31 17.80
C HIS A 369 -8.91 0.12 16.73
N LYS A 370 -9.11 0.68 15.54
CA LYS A 370 -8.16 0.64 14.43
C LYS A 370 -6.87 1.39 14.75
N LEU A 371 -6.95 2.54 15.40
CA LEU A 371 -5.77 3.28 15.85
C LEU A 371 -4.98 2.50 16.92
N ASN A 372 -5.67 1.82 17.83
CA ASN A 372 -5.02 0.97 18.84
C ASN A 372 -4.28 -0.20 18.20
N ALA A 373 -4.88 -0.84 17.18
CA ALA A 373 -4.22 -1.90 16.42
C ALA A 373 -2.96 -1.39 15.70
N MET A 374 -3.01 -0.18 15.13
CA MET A 374 -1.85 0.45 14.49
C MET A 374 -0.73 0.77 15.49
N SER A 375 -1.09 1.27 16.68
CA SER A 375 -0.14 1.49 17.78
C SER A 375 0.52 0.17 18.20
N ALA A 376 -0.28 -0.88 18.39
CA ALA A 376 0.22 -2.20 18.76
C ALA A 376 1.17 -2.79 17.70
N PHE A 377 0.86 -2.60 16.41
CA PHE A 377 1.78 -2.96 15.32
C PHE A 377 3.11 -2.20 15.40
N ALA A 378 3.06 -0.88 15.64
CA ALA A 378 4.26 -0.07 15.73
C ALA A 378 5.14 -0.45 16.91
N GLU A 379 4.55 -0.82 18.04
CA GLU A 379 5.25 -1.15 19.29
C GLU A 379 5.59 -2.63 19.44
N ALA A 380 5.13 -3.49 18.49
CA ALA A 380 5.34 -4.93 18.57
C ALA A 380 6.84 -5.29 18.65
N GLN A 381 7.16 -6.23 19.53
CA GLN A 381 8.49 -6.83 19.68
C GLN A 381 8.59 -8.19 18.95
N THR A 382 7.58 -8.53 18.16
CA THR A 382 7.49 -9.75 17.35
C THR A 382 7.54 -9.40 15.87
N CYS A 383 7.63 -10.42 15.02
CA CYS A 383 7.69 -10.25 13.58
C CYS A 383 6.59 -9.32 13.06
N ARG A 384 6.95 -8.20 12.43
CA ARG A 384 6.01 -7.21 11.88
C ARG A 384 4.99 -7.83 10.93
N ARG A 385 5.44 -8.76 10.11
CA ARG A 385 4.59 -9.44 9.13
C ARG A 385 3.56 -10.34 9.80
N GLN A 386 3.93 -11.06 10.85
CA GLN A 386 2.96 -11.85 11.62
C GLN A 386 1.88 -10.97 12.23
N VAL A 387 2.24 -9.83 12.82
CA VAL A 387 1.27 -8.88 13.38
C VAL A 387 0.33 -8.34 12.31
N LEU A 388 0.88 -7.98 11.14
CA LEU A 388 0.12 -7.47 10.01
C LEU A 388 -0.87 -8.51 9.46
N LEU A 389 -0.41 -9.74 9.24
CA LEU A 389 -1.24 -10.83 8.72
C LEU A 389 -2.33 -11.24 9.72
N ASN A 390 -1.99 -11.34 11.01
CA ASN A 390 -2.95 -11.64 12.06
C ASN A 390 -4.10 -10.62 12.13
N TYR A 391 -3.81 -9.33 11.88
CA TYR A 391 -4.85 -8.31 11.80
C TYR A 391 -5.91 -8.60 10.72
N PHE A 392 -5.49 -9.17 9.59
CA PHE A 392 -6.38 -9.57 8.50
C PHE A 392 -6.96 -11.00 8.67
N GLY A 393 -6.68 -11.66 9.79
CA GLY A 393 -7.16 -13.01 10.09
C GLY A 393 -6.32 -14.11 9.43
N GLU A 394 -5.13 -13.78 8.90
CA GLU A 394 -4.20 -14.76 8.33
C GLU A 394 -3.12 -15.11 9.36
N TYR A 395 -3.06 -16.37 9.77
CA TYR A 395 -2.07 -16.85 10.73
C TYR A 395 -0.81 -17.36 10.01
N ARG A 396 0.35 -16.85 10.45
CA ARG A 396 1.65 -17.34 10.02
C ARG A 396 2.44 -17.86 11.21
N GLU A 397 2.80 -19.14 11.19
CA GLU A 397 3.52 -19.78 12.27
C GLU A 397 4.95 -19.26 12.43
N LYS A 398 5.69 -19.14 11.31
CA LYS A 398 7.12 -18.80 11.33
C LYS A 398 7.33 -17.29 11.10
N PRO A 399 8.31 -16.68 11.81
CA PRO A 399 8.77 -15.32 11.51
C PRO A 399 9.18 -15.16 10.05
N CYS A 400 9.05 -13.95 9.50
CA CYS A 400 9.23 -13.72 8.07
C CYS A 400 10.71 -13.70 7.60
N GLY A 401 11.67 -13.51 8.51
CA GLY A 401 13.08 -13.34 8.17
C GLY A 401 13.42 -12.04 7.42
N ASN A 402 12.43 -11.17 7.16
CA ASN A 402 12.58 -9.99 6.29
C ASN A 402 11.95 -8.71 6.89
N CYS A 403 11.87 -8.57 8.19
CA CYS A 403 11.50 -7.30 8.84
C CYS A 403 12.59 -6.89 9.84
N ASP A 404 12.52 -5.64 10.32
CA ASP A 404 13.45 -5.11 11.30
C ASP A 404 13.67 -6.04 12.50
N ILE A 405 12.58 -6.55 13.08
CA ILE A 405 12.62 -7.46 14.23
C ILE A 405 13.25 -8.82 13.89
N CYS A 406 12.99 -9.37 12.71
CA CYS A 406 13.60 -10.66 12.33
C CYS A 406 15.07 -10.56 11.98
N LEU A 407 15.50 -9.44 11.39
CA LEU A 407 16.87 -9.22 10.95
C LEU A 407 17.79 -8.77 12.08
N ASP A 408 17.23 -8.07 13.05
CA ASP A 408 17.93 -7.60 14.25
C ASP A 408 17.00 -7.77 15.47
N PRO A 409 16.85 -9.01 15.97
CA PRO A 409 16.00 -9.28 17.12
C PRO A 409 16.41 -8.42 18.32
N PRO A 410 15.44 -7.88 19.08
CA PRO A 410 15.75 -7.09 20.26
C PRO A 410 16.50 -7.95 21.28
N LYS A 411 17.63 -7.43 21.78
CA LYS A 411 18.28 -8.00 22.95
C LYS A 411 17.45 -7.66 24.17
N HIS A 412 17.22 -8.63 25.04
CA HIS A 412 16.54 -8.42 26.31
C HIS A 412 17.57 -8.31 27.44
N PHE A 413 17.19 -7.62 28.48
CA PHE A 413 17.96 -7.50 29.72
C PHE A 413 16.98 -7.53 30.89
N ASP A 414 17.50 -7.92 32.05
CA ASP A 414 16.74 -7.78 33.28
C ASP A 414 16.62 -6.29 33.65
N ALA A 415 15.42 -5.76 33.39
CA ALA A 415 15.05 -4.37 33.61
C ALA A 415 14.24 -4.17 34.90
N THR A 416 14.29 -5.14 35.82
CA THR A 416 13.51 -5.12 37.07
C THR A 416 13.76 -3.85 37.85
N GLU A 417 15.04 -3.45 37.98
CA GLU A 417 15.42 -2.26 38.75
C GLU A 417 14.97 -0.97 38.07
N GLU A 418 15.20 -0.84 36.76
CA GLU A 418 14.76 0.30 35.96
C GLU A 418 13.23 0.46 36.01
N ALA A 419 12.52 -0.63 35.85
CA ALA A 419 11.05 -0.64 35.92
C ALA A 419 10.57 -0.19 37.31
N ARG A 420 11.18 -0.66 38.38
CA ARG A 420 10.84 -0.24 39.74
C ARG A 420 11.12 1.24 39.98
N LYS A 421 12.25 1.77 39.48
CA LYS A 421 12.58 3.21 39.54
C LYS A 421 11.51 4.03 38.80
N ALA A 422 11.16 3.63 37.59
CA ALA A 422 10.16 4.29 36.76
C ALA A 422 8.74 4.28 37.40
N LEU A 423 8.27 3.10 37.82
CA LEU A 423 6.95 2.93 38.44
C LEU A 423 6.86 3.69 39.78
N SER A 424 7.93 3.63 40.60
CA SER A 424 7.98 4.37 41.87
C SER A 424 7.96 5.88 41.64
N CYS A 425 8.59 6.38 40.57
CA CYS A 425 8.54 7.81 40.23
C CYS A 425 7.14 8.23 39.83
N VAL A 426 6.43 7.45 39.00
CA VAL A 426 5.03 7.70 38.65
C VAL A 426 4.14 7.78 39.89
N TYR A 427 4.31 6.83 40.82
CA TYR A 427 3.56 6.82 42.09
C TYR A 427 3.79 8.08 42.89
N ARG A 428 5.07 8.49 43.08
CA ARG A 428 5.43 9.63 43.91
C ARG A 428 5.09 11.01 43.36
N VAL A 429 4.89 11.12 42.05
CA VAL A 429 4.32 12.32 41.44
C VAL A 429 2.79 12.25 41.37
N ASN A 430 2.16 11.44 42.22
CA ASN A 430 0.71 11.27 42.38
C ASN A 430 -0.01 10.84 41.08
N GLN A 431 0.68 10.17 40.15
CA GLN A 431 0.10 9.68 38.90
C GLN A 431 -0.62 10.79 38.09
N SER A 432 -0.18 12.02 38.21
CA SER A 432 -0.82 13.22 37.70
C SER A 432 -0.05 13.92 36.56
N PHE A 433 1.05 13.32 36.12
CA PHE A 433 1.94 13.91 35.13
C PHE A 433 2.20 12.97 33.95
N GLY A 434 2.45 13.58 32.79
CA GLY A 434 2.81 12.86 31.58
C GLY A 434 4.27 12.37 31.56
N MET A 435 4.58 11.48 30.63
CA MET A 435 5.88 10.78 30.54
C MET A 435 7.10 11.72 30.57
N THR A 436 7.10 12.78 29.77
CA THR A 436 8.24 13.73 29.71
C THR A 436 8.57 14.32 31.07
N TYR A 437 7.54 14.78 31.79
CA TYR A 437 7.73 15.34 33.13
C TYR A 437 8.27 14.31 34.15
N VAL A 438 7.72 13.09 34.12
CA VAL A 438 8.19 12.01 35.01
C VAL A 438 9.64 11.65 34.72
N VAL A 439 10.06 11.63 33.45
CA VAL A 439 11.45 11.43 33.05
C VAL A 439 12.35 12.57 33.51
N GLU A 440 11.89 13.82 33.45
CA GLU A 440 12.64 14.98 33.99
C GLU A 440 12.88 14.84 35.50
N VAL A 441 11.86 14.48 36.26
CA VAL A 441 11.99 14.22 37.72
C VAL A 441 12.93 13.05 37.99
N LEU A 442 12.74 11.93 37.28
CA LEU A 442 13.56 10.73 37.43
C LEU A 442 15.06 11.00 37.15
N ARG A 443 15.34 11.86 36.18
CA ARG A 443 16.71 12.28 35.83
C ARG A 443 17.27 13.41 36.70
N GLY A 444 16.45 14.02 37.55
CA GLY A 444 16.87 15.12 38.40
C GLY A 444 17.14 16.41 37.62
N MET A 445 16.31 16.69 36.62
CA MET A 445 16.39 17.92 35.81
C MET A 445 16.00 19.14 36.66
N GLN A 446 16.89 20.14 36.72
CA GLN A 446 16.64 21.38 37.43
C GLN A 446 15.80 22.32 36.56
N ASN A 447 14.46 22.26 36.69
CA ASN A 447 13.58 23.22 36.05
C ASN A 447 12.59 23.83 37.07
N ILE A 448 12.01 24.97 36.71
CA ILE A 448 11.09 25.73 37.55
C ILE A 448 9.87 24.87 37.92
N ARG A 449 9.29 24.15 36.95
CA ARG A 449 8.10 23.33 37.12
C ARG A 449 8.28 22.19 38.13
N VAL A 450 9.46 21.55 38.17
CA VAL A 450 9.76 20.49 39.14
C VAL A 450 9.85 21.05 40.57
N ARG A 451 10.40 22.26 40.73
CA ARG A 451 10.50 22.95 42.03
C ARG A 451 9.17 23.45 42.53
N GLU A 452 8.35 24.04 41.67
CA GLU A 452 7.01 24.52 42.01
C GLU A 452 6.09 23.42 42.54
N HIS A 453 6.21 22.19 41.99
CA HIS A 453 5.51 21.02 42.50
C HIS A 453 6.21 20.31 43.68
N GLY A 454 7.36 20.77 44.08
CA GLY A 454 8.12 20.16 45.18
C GLY A 454 8.71 18.79 44.87
N HIS A 455 8.75 18.39 43.59
CA HIS A 455 9.21 17.09 43.17
C HIS A 455 10.76 16.95 43.14
N ASP A 456 11.48 18.02 43.34
CA ASP A 456 12.92 18.03 43.61
C ASP A 456 13.31 17.43 44.98
N LYS A 457 12.32 17.27 45.87
CA LYS A 457 12.51 16.75 47.25
C LYS A 457 12.05 15.30 47.44
N ILE A 458 11.44 14.69 46.43
CA ILE A 458 10.97 13.28 46.53
C ILE A 458 12.15 12.32 46.38
N SER A 459 12.04 11.12 46.97
CA SER A 459 13.13 10.13 46.98
C SER A 459 13.49 9.56 45.60
N THR A 460 12.58 9.75 44.59
CA THR A 460 12.81 9.32 43.22
C THR A 460 13.41 10.41 42.34
N TYR A 461 13.67 11.60 42.88
CA TYR A 461 14.32 12.67 42.13
C TYR A 461 15.80 12.33 41.85
N GLY A 462 16.14 12.24 40.57
CA GLY A 462 17.48 12.03 40.09
C GLY A 462 18.06 10.62 40.25
N ILE A 463 17.25 9.59 40.61
CA ILE A 463 17.72 8.19 40.69
C ILE A 463 17.97 7.56 39.33
N GLY A 464 17.56 8.21 38.23
CA GLY A 464 17.75 7.79 36.86
C GLY A 464 18.76 8.63 36.08
N ARG A 465 19.67 9.33 36.72
CA ARG A 465 20.67 10.22 36.07
C ARG A 465 21.60 9.50 35.12
N ASP A 466 21.88 8.22 35.40
CA ASP A 466 22.86 7.41 34.69
C ASP A 466 22.46 7.11 33.25
N HIS A 467 21.18 7.31 32.92
CA HIS A 467 20.66 7.07 31.57
C HIS A 467 20.14 8.34 30.92
N SER A 468 20.12 8.33 29.58
CA SER A 468 19.63 9.44 28.79
C SER A 468 18.10 9.62 28.92
N HIS A 469 17.58 10.77 28.50
CA HIS A 469 16.14 11.01 28.41
C HIS A 469 15.46 9.95 27.52
N ASP A 470 16.03 9.66 26.37
CA ASP A 470 15.47 8.75 25.38
C ASP A 470 15.47 7.30 25.86
N TYR A 471 16.48 6.92 26.66
CA TYR A 471 16.49 5.62 27.33
C TYR A 471 15.26 5.45 28.25
N TRP A 472 15.01 6.42 29.13
CA TRP A 472 13.87 6.35 30.05
C TRP A 472 12.53 6.41 29.31
N VAL A 473 12.42 7.22 28.26
CA VAL A 473 11.24 7.23 27.40
C VAL A 473 10.98 5.85 26.82
N SER A 474 12.00 5.15 26.32
CA SER A 474 11.88 3.78 25.80
C SER A 474 11.43 2.80 26.92
N ILE A 475 11.99 2.89 28.13
CA ILE A 475 11.55 2.06 29.26
C ILE A 475 10.07 2.31 29.59
N PHE A 476 9.66 3.57 29.74
CA PHE A 476 8.25 3.89 30.01
C PHE A 476 7.29 3.37 28.96
N ARG A 477 7.66 3.46 27.68
CA ARG A 477 6.88 2.89 26.56
C ARG A 477 6.71 1.38 26.71
N GLN A 478 7.78 0.68 27.00
CA GLN A 478 7.72 -0.78 27.19
C GLN A 478 6.87 -1.15 28.42
N LEU A 479 6.91 -0.38 29.50
CA LEU A 479 6.06 -0.58 30.68
C LEU A 479 4.58 -0.37 30.35
N ILE A 480 4.24 0.62 29.52
CA ILE A 480 2.88 0.83 29.01
C ILE A 480 2.46 -0.38 28.16
N HIS A 481 3.33 -0.81 27.24
CA HIS A 481 3.05 -1.95 26.36
C HIS A 481 2.88 -3.27 27.12
N LYS A 482 3.62 -3.48 28.20
CA LYS A 482 3.50 -4.61 29.11
C LYS A 482 2.26 -4.52 30.03
N GLY A 483 1.49 -3.43 29.93
CA GLY A 483 0.30 -3.23 30.76
C GLY A 483 0.60 -2.85 32.22
N LEU A 484 1.85 -2.51 32.56
CA LEU A 484 2.24 -2.09 33.92
C LEU A 484 1.94 -0.62 34.18
N LEU A 485 1.82 0.18 33.12
CA LEU A 485 1.38 1.56 33.14
C LEU A 485 0.23 1.78 32.18
N PHE A 486 -0.67 2.66 32.57
CA PHE A 486 -1.73 3.17 31.71
C PHE A 486 -1.50 4.67 31.45
N GLN A 487 -1.55 5.07 30.19
CA GLN A 487 -1.47 6.48 29.81
C GLN A 487 -2.89 7.04 29.64
N ASN A 488 -3.31 7.87 30.59
CA ASN A 488 -4.63 8.49 30.58
C ASN A 488 -4.65 9.71 29.66
N ILE A 489 -5.15 9.53 28.44
CA ILE A 489 -5.13 10.54 27.39
C ILE A 489 -6.10 11.68 27.68
N THR A 490 -7.26 11.37 28.28
CA THR A 490 -8.28 12.36 28.63
C THR A 490 -7.80 13.31 29.72
N ARG A 491 -6.77 12.90 30.49
CA ARG A 491 -6.11 13.71 31.52
C ARG A 491 -4.69 14.12 31.10
N ASN A 492 -4.53 14.78 29.96
CA ASN A 492 -3.24 15.28 29.46
C ASN A 492 -2.14 14.22 29.37
N SER A 493 -2.49 12.98 28.97
CA SER A 493 -1.55 11.87 28.85
C SER A 493 -0.80 11.52 30.14
N THR A 494 -1.45 11.65 31.30
CA THR A 494 -0.85 11.28 32.59
C THR A 494 -0.60 9.79 32.67
N LEU A 495 0.52 9.42 33.33
CA LEU A 495 0.86 8.04 33.59
C LEU A 495 0.22 7.56 34.90
N GLN A 496 -0.41 6.40 34.88
CA GLN A 496 -1.04 5.76 36.01
C GLN A 496 -0.57 4.32 36.13
N LEU A 497 -0.40 3.83 37.37
CA LEU A 497 -0.07 2.45 37.65
C LEU A 497 -1.28 1.55 37.44
N THR A 498 -1.05 0.36 36.91
CA THR A 498 -2.07 -0.69 36.87
C THR A 498 -1.91 -1.63 38.08
N GLU A 499 -2.87 -2.53 38.28
CA GLU A 499 -2.78 -3.56 39.33
C GLU A 499 -1.61 -4.52 39.08
N GLU A 500 -1.28 -4.78 37.80
CA GLU A 500 -0.18 -5.66 37.35
C GLU A 500 1.20 -5.09 37.71
N ALA A 501 1.32 -3.81 38.01
CA ALA A 501 2.58 -3.21 38.46
C ALA A 501 2.92 -3.55 39.92
N ARG A 502 1.94 -3.92 40.75
CA ARG A 502 2.15 -4.13 42.20
C ARG A 502 3.10 -5.27 42.54
N PRO A 503 3.04 -6.47 41.93
CA PRO A 503 3.99 -7.55 42.20
C PRO A 503 5.44 -7.13 41.90
N LEU A 504 5.65 -6.38 40.81
CA LEU A 504 6.98 -5.89 40.44
C LEU A 504 7.52 -4.85 41.43
N LEU A 505 6.67 -3.94 41.90
CA LEU A 505 7.05 -2.96 42.94
C LEU A 505 7.38 -3.60 44.27
N ARG A 506 6.70 -4.70 44.64
CA ARG A 506 7.00 -5.47 45.86
C ARG A 506 8.27 -6.31 45.73
N GLY A 507 8.72 -6.64 44.52
CA GLY A 507 9.87 -7.49 44.26
C GLY A 507 9.52 -8.96 44.12
N ASP A 508 8.24 -9.27 43.93
CA ASP A 508 7.77 -10.66 43.83
C ASP A 508 8.05 -11.28 42.43
N VAL A 509 8.30 -10.42 41.42
CA VAL A 509 8.57 -10.82 40.04
C VAL A 509 9.72 -10.01 39.43
N SER A 510 10.42 -10.62 38.47
CA SER A 510 11.40 -9.94 37.61
C SER A 510 10.77 -9.53 36.29
N LEU A 511 11.38 -8.56 35.61
CA LEU A 511 10.90 -8.05 34.32
C LEU A 511 12.04 -7.98 33.30
N GLU A 512 11.86 -8.68 32.20
CA GLU A 512 12.72 -8.51 31.02
C GLU A 512 12.12 -7.51 30.04
N LEU A 513 12.95 -6.53 29.64
CA LEU A 513 12.62 -5.58 28.58
C LEU A 513 13.65 -5.65 27.46
N ALA A 514 13.25 -5.17 26.29
CA ALA A 514 14.17 -4.98 25.18
C ALA A 514 15.12 -3.82 25.49
N VAL A 515 16.39 -3.99 25.15
CA VAL A 515 17.39 -2.92 25.26
C VAL A 515 16.97 -1.75 24.37
N PRO A 516 16.83 -0.52 24.93
CA PRO A 516 16.49 0.65 24.14
C PRO A 516 17.44 0.88 22.98
N ARG A 517 16.92 1.00 21.76
CA ARG A 517 17.71 1.28 20.55
C ARG A 517 17.84 2.80 20.39
N LEU A 518 18.83 3.40 21.06
CA LEU A 518 19.04 4.85 21.06
C LEU A 518 19.80 5.36 19.83
N ASP A 519 20.59 4.50 19.21
CA ASP A 519 21.33 4.80 17.98
C ASP A 519 20.64 4.18 16.77
N THR A 520 19.75 4.94 16.17
CA THR A 520 19.25 4.66 14.82
C THR A 520 20.23 5.16 13.75
N THR A 521 21.49 4.80 13.83
CA THR A 521 22.19 4.49 12.62
C THR A 521 21.45 3.26 12.10
N ALA A 522 20.56 3.43 11.09
CA ALA A 522 20.20 2.33 10.25
C ALA A 522 21.54 1.69 9.87
N ARG A 523 21.96 0.67 10.62
CA ARG A 523 22.90 -0.30 10.08
C ARG A 523 22.16 -0.77 8.85
N ALA A 524 22.66 -0.33 7.69
CA ALA A 524 22.40 -1.03 6.47
C ALA A 524 22.68 -2.48 6.84
N ALA A 525 21.63 -3.19 7.24
CA ALA A 525 21.70 -4.62 7.37
C ALA A 525 22.26 -5.00 6.03
N LYS A 526 23.45 -5.60 6.01
CA LYS A 526 23.97 -6.22 4.80
C LYS A 526 22.77 -6.96 4.27
N SER A 527 22.26 -6.48 3.15
CA SER A 527 21.18 -7.14 2.44
C SER A 527 21.76 -8.50 2.09
N ASP A 528 21.55 -9.46 2.98
CA ASP A 528 21.64 -10.84 2.56
C ASP A 528 20.58 -10.97 1.50
N LYS A 529 21.07 -11.14 0.30
CA LYS A 529 20.39 -11.31 -0.95
C LYS A 529 19.12 -12.13 -0.77
N LEU A 530 17.98 -11.45 -0.53
CA LEU A 530 16.73 -11.98 -1.02
C LEU A 530 16.93 -12.13 -2.51
N THR A 531 17.07 -13.36 -2.97
CA THR A 531 17.26 -13.85 -4.33
C THR A 531 17.24 -12.73 -5.37
N SER A 532 18.33 -11.93 -5.42
CA SER A 532 18.56 -11.08 -6.58
C SER A 532 18.84 -12.06 -7.70
N LYS A 533 17.92 -12.17 -8.68
CA LYS A 533 18.23 -12.82 -9.94
C LYS A 533 19.60 -12.32 -10.38
N ASN A 534 20.46 -13.23 -10.80
CA ASN A 534 21.82 -12.89 -11.21
C ASN A 534 21.74 -12.39 -12.66
N TYR A 535 21.51 -11.09 -12.83
CA TYR A 535 21.40 -10.45 -14.14
C TYR A 535 22.50 -9.40 -14.35
N ASP A 536 22.83 -9.09 -15.61
CA ASP A 536 23.77 -8.02 -15.93
C ASP A 536 23.17 -6.64 -15.66
N LYS A 537 23.69 -5.98 -14.63
CA LYS A 537 23.26 -4.64 -14.21
C LYS A 537 23.57 -3.56 -15.24
N LYS A 538 24.62 -3.74 -16.07
CA LYS A 538 24.98 -2.78 -17.11
C LYS A 538 24.00 -2.87 -18.28
N LEU A 539 23.66 -4.10 -18.69
CA LEU A 539 22.63 -4.33 -19.70
C LEU A 539 21.27 -3.83 -19.21
N PHE A 540 20.88 -4.16 -18.00
CA PHE A 540 19.62 -3.64 -17.41
C PHE A 540 19.53 -2.10 -17.46
N ALA A 541 20.61 -1.40 -17.11
CA ALA A 541 20.63 0.06 -17.17
C ALA A 541 20.47 0.59 -18.62
N LYS A 542 21.08 -0.07 -19.62
CA LYS A 542 20.91 0.26 -21.04
C LYS A 542 19.47 0.01 -21.50
N LEU A 543 18.90 -1.16 -21.17
CA LEU A 543 17.51 -1.52 -21.50
C LEU A 543 16.51 -0.53 -20.87
N ARG A 544 16.74 -0.12 -19.63
CA ARG A 544 15.92 0.87 -18.94
C ARG A 544 15.96 2.24 -19.62
N LYS A 545 17.14 2.65 -20.12
CA LYS A 545 17.29 3.91 -20.86
C LYS A 545 16.57 3.84 -22.22
N LEU A 546 16.71 2.74 -22.94
CA LEU A 546 16.02 2.49 -24.22
C LEU A 546 14.50 2.53 -24.02
N ARG A 547 14.01 1.79 -23.02
CA ARG A 547 12.59 1.80 -22.66
C ARG A 547 12.06 3.22 -22.42
N LYS A 548 12.82 4.05 -21.67
CA LYS A 548 12.44 5.44 -21.39
C LYS A 548 12.33 6.24 -22.70
N SER A 549 13.28 6.12 -23.62
CA SER A 549 13.25 6.80 -24.92
C SER A 549 11.99 6.44 -25.72
N ILE A 550 11.71 5.15 -25.86
CA ILE A 550 10.52 4.64 -26.57
C ILE A 550 9.21 5.14 -25.91
N ALA A 551 9.18 5.10 -24.59
CA ALA A 551 8.00 5.54 -23.84
C ALA A 551 7.74 7.06 -23.99
N ASP A 552 8.81 7.87 -24.00
CA ASP A 552 8.72 9.32 -24.21
C ASP A 552 8.23 9.65 -25.63
N GLU A 553 8.68 8.91 -26.66
CA GLU A 553 8.22 9.04 -28.04
C GLU A 553 6.72 8.68 -28.19
N ASP A 554 6.29 7.61 -27.54
CA ASP A 554 4.89 7.17 -27.55
C ASP A 554 3.97 7.96 -26.59
N GLY A 555 4.52 8.84 -25.77
CA GLY A 555 3.77 9.58 -24.74
C GLY A 555 3.24 8.73 -23.60
N LEU A 556 3.84 7.57 -23.35
CA LEU A 556 3.41 6.56 -22.38
C LEU A 556 4.33 6.51 -21.15
N PRO A 557 3.83 6.05 -19.99
CA PRO A 557 4.70 5.69 -18.87
C PRO A 557 5.63 4.52 -19.25
N PRO A 558 6.92 4.54 -18.84
CA PRO A 558 7.90 3.51 -19.23
C PRO A 558 7.49 2.08 -18.89
N TYR A 559 6.81 1.86 -17.78
CA TYR A 559 6.35 0.53 -17.37
C TYR A 559 5.23 -0.06 -18.25
N VAL A 560 4.57 0.77 -19.06
CA VAL A 560 3.55 0.30 -20.02
C VAL A 560 4.22 -0.41 -21.18
N VAL A 561 5.41 0.06 -21.60
CA VAL A 561 6.24 -0.62 -22.60
C VAL A 561 6.67 -1.98 -22.03
N PHE A 562 7.54 -1.97 -21.02
CA PHE A 562 7.95 -3.17 -20.27
C PHE A 562 8.17 -2.84 -18.78
N SER A 563 7.82 -3.77 -17.88
CA SER A 563 8.10 -3.63 -16.44
C SER A 563 9.60 -3.79 -16.14
N ASP A 564 10.05 -3.34 -14.96
CA ASP A 564 11.43 -3.61 -14.54
C ASP A 564 11.70 -5.12 -14.40
N ALA A 565 10.71 -5.91 -13.97
CA ALA A 565 10.80 -7.36 -13.92
C ALA A 565 11.02 -7.97 -15.30
N THR A 566 10.29 -7.50 -16.32
CA THR A 566 10.49 -7.92 -17.73
C THR A 566 11.89 -7.58 -18.24
N LEU A 567 12.41 -6.39 -17.93
CA LEU A 567 13.78 -6.00 -18.33
C LEU A 567 14.86 -6.82 -17.61
N ILE A 568 14.62 -7.24 -16.37
CA ILE A 568 15.51 -8.15 -15.64
C ILE A 568 15.51 -9.52 -16.30
N ASP A 569 14.34 -10.06 -16.67
CA ASP A 569 14.21 -11.32 -17.37
C ASP A 569 14.93 -11.25 -18.75
N MET A 570 14.80 -10.14 -19.48
CA MET A 570 15.59 -9.93 -20.72
C MET A 570 17.10 -9.91 -20.47
N ALA A 571 17.55 -9.28 -19.39
CA ALA A 571 18.98 -9.23 -19.04
C ALA A 571 19.52 -10.54 -18.47
N GLU A 572 18.67 -11.47 -18.06
CA GLU A 572 19.01 -12.82 -17.60
C GLU A 572 19.00 -13.83 -18.77
N ILE A 573 17.93 -13.80 -19.58
CA ILE A 573 17.70 -14.76 -20.67
C ILE A 573 18.53 -14.41 -21.91
N LEU A 574 18.80 -13.11 -22.15
CA LEU A 574 19.49 -12.57 -23.33
C LEU A 574 18.83 -13.00 -24.64
N PRO A 575 17.54 -12.74 -24.88
CA PRO A 575 16.85 -13.17 -26.08
C PRO A 575 17.48 -12.56 -27.34
N THR A 576 17.67 -13.38 -28.39
CA THR A 576 18.26 -12.99 -29.67
C THR A 576 17.30 -13.16 -30.85
N SER A 577 16.13 -13.73 -30.59
CA SER A 577 15.07 -13.98 -31.57
C SER A 577 13.69 -13.57 -31.03
N TYR A 578 12.74 -13.36 -31.94
CA TYR A 578 11.34 -13.08 -31.56
C TYR A 578 10.73 -14.20 -30.70
N GLY A 579 11.07 -15.47 -30.98
CA GLY A 579 10.58 -16.60 -30.21
C GLY A 579 11.09 -16.61 -28.78
N GLU A 580 12.37 -16.30 -28.57
CA GLU A 580 12.97 -16.16 -27.25
C GLU A 580 12.43 -14.92 -26.52
N MET A 581 12.19 -13.82 -27.24
CA MET A 581 11.62 -12.61 -26.69
C MET A 581 10.17 -12.82 -26.21
N LEU A 582 9.38 -13.63 -26.91
CA LEU A 582 8.03 -14.00 -26.51
C LEU A 582 8.00 -14.87 -25.24
N ALA A 583 9.07 -15.61 -24.96
CA ALA A 583 9.21 -16.40 -23.74
C ALA A 583 9.53 -15.55 -22.50
N VAL A 584 9.92 -14.28 -22.66
CA VAL A 584 10.17 -13.36 -21.55
C VAL A 584 8.86 -12.97 -20.87
N SER A 585 8.82 -13.07 -19.56
CA SER A 585 7.61 -12.75 -18.78
C SER A 585 7.16 -11.29 -18.98
N GLY A 586 5.89 -11.10 -19.32
CA GLY A 586 5.27 -9.77 -19.57
C GLY A 586 5.45 -9.26 -21.01
N VAL A 587 5.93 -10.09 -21.93
CA VAL A 587 5.97 -9.82 -23.38
C VAL A 587 4.83 -10.59 -24.05
N GLY A 588 3.72 -9.89 -24.30
CA GLY A 588 2.63 -10.42 -25.11
C GLY A 588 2.83 -10.14 -26.60
N GLN A 589 2.07 -10.81 -27.47
CA GLN A 589 2.19 -10.73 -28.93
C GLN A 589 2.21 -9.28 -29.45
N ARG A 590 1.32 -8.44 -28.94
CA ARG A 590 1.23 -7.02 -29.36
C ARG A 590 2.44 -6.19 -29.01
N LYS A 591 3.03 -6.43 -27.82
CA LYS A 591 4.26 -5.75 -27.38
C LYS A 591 5.48 -6.26 -28.13
N LEU A 592 5.51 -7.55 -28.45
CA LEU A 592 6.52 -8.14 -29.31
C LEU A 592 6.56 -7.44 -30.67
N GLU A 593 5.41 -7.37 -31.36
CA GLU A 593 5.31 -6.73 -32.68
C GLU A 593 5.69 -5.25 -32.67
N LYS A 594 5.39 -4.54 -31.57
CA LYS A 594 5.59 -3.10 -31.52
C LYS A 594 6.97 -2.69 -31.03
N TYR A 595 7.56 -3.44 -30.09
CA TYR A 595 8.72 -2.99 -29.34
C TYR A 595 9.95 -3.91 -29.39
N ALA A 596 9.85 -5.15 -29.92
CA ALA A 596 10.92 -6.13 -29.79
C ALA A 596 12.22 -5.71 -30.47
N ASP A 597 12.16 -5.17 -31.69
CA ASP A 597 13.34 -4.89 -32.51
C ASP A 597 14.44 -4.10 -31.80
N PRO A 598 14.19 -2.91 -31.24
CA PRO A 598 15.25 -2.12 -30.62
C PRO A 598 15.83 -2.78 -29.36
N PHE A 599 15.06 -3.64 -28.67
CA PHE A 599 15.56 -4.37 -27.51
C PHE A 599 16.42 -5.56 -27.93
N LEU A 600 16.04 -6.31 -28.98
CA LEU A 600 16.82 -7.40 -29.54
C LEU A 600 18.17 -6.89 -30.07
N ASP A 601 18.16 -5.78 -30.81
CA ASP A 601 19.36 -5.14 -31.34
C ASP A 601 20.32 -4.75 -30.21
N LEU A 602 19.82 -4.12 -29.15
CA LEU A 602 20.63 -3.72 -28.00
C LEU A 602 21.23 -4.92 -27.24
N ILE A 603 20.44 -6.00 -27.09
CA ILE A 603 20.90 -7.23 -26.43
C ILE A 603 21.99 -7.91 -27.30
N GLN A 604 21.79 -7.97 -28.60
CA GLN A 604 22.74 -8.57 -29.54
C GLN A 604 24.07 -7.79 -29.60
N GLU A 605 23.98 -6.45 -29.59
CA GLU A 605 25.16 -5.58 -29.45
C GLU A 605 25.91 -5.85 -28.14
N HIS A 606 25.18 -6.00 -27.05
CA HIS A 606 25.77 -6.28 -25.74
C HIS A 606 26.46 -7.63 -25.69
N ILE A 607 25.88 -8.69 -26.26
CA ILE A 607 26.47 -10.01 -26.36
C ILE A 607 27.77 -9.95 -27.19
N THR A 608 27.74 -9.23 -28.32
CA THR A 608 28.91 -9.12 -29.23
C THR A 608 30.09 -8.39 -28.58
N HIS A 609 29.82 -7.42 -27.68
CA HIS A 609 30.87 -6.63 -27.01
C HIS A 609 31.37 -7.22 -25.68
N HIS A 610 30.67 -8.18 -25.07
CA HIS A 610 30.98 -8.71 -23.74
C HIS A 610 31.07 -10.26 -23.70
N GLY A 611 30.77 -10.95 -24.82
CA GLY A 611 31.08 -12.35 -25.06
C GLY A 611 32.43 -12.44 -25.78
#